data_382b7ec934cae5b1a4a7489feb5acdaf
#
_entry.id   382b7ec934cae5b1a4a7489feb5acdaf
#
_cell.length_a   1.000
_cell.length_b   1.000
_cell.length_c   1.000
_cell.angle_alpha   90.00
_cell.angle_beta   90.00
_cell.angle_gamma   90.00
#
_symmetry.space_group_name_H-M   'P 1'
#
loop_
_entity.id
_entity.type
_entity.pdbx_description
1 polymer ?
#
loop_
_entity_poly.entity_id
_entity_poly.type
_entity_poly.pdbx_seq_one_letter_code
_entity_poly.pdbx_strand_id
1 'polypeptide(L)' 'MANFIKLTLLDEREIFINAETIVSLNAYNGATLITTLNSNDDNCINVKETPERILHSIQCGKLFR' A
#
# COMPACT_ATOMS: atom_id res chain seq x y z
N MET A 1 -2.29 -1.08 17.53
CA MET A 1 -2.69 0.19 16.94
C MET A 1 -2.49 0.18 15.44
N ALA A 2 -3.46 0.68 14.70
CA ALA A 2 -3.38 0.68 13.25
C ALA A 2 -2.30 1.64 12.75
N ASN A 3 -1.68 1.29 11.65
CA ASN A 3 -0.58 2.02 11.06
C ASN A 3 -0.96 2.39 9.63
N PHE A 4 -1.77 3.45 9.50
CA PHE A 4 -2.30 3.81 8.19
C PHE A 4 -1.29 4.60 7.37
N ILE A 5 -1.23 4.28 6.09
CA ILE A 5 -0.43 5.04 5.13
C ILE A 5 -1.35 5.56 4.04
N LYS A 6 -0.99 6.70 3.46
CA LYS A 6 -1.77 7.32 2.39
C LYS A 6 -1.16 6.93 1.05
N LEU A 7 -2.01 6.45 0.14
CA LEU A 7 -1.59 6.04 -1.19
C LEU A 7 -2.52 6.67 -2.22
N THR A 8 -2.07 6.67 -3.47
CA THR A 8 -2.83 7.26 -4.57
C THR A 8 -3.19 6.17 -5.56
N LEU A 9 -4.49 6.02 -5.79
CA LEU A 9 -4.98 5.07 -6.79
C LEU A 9 -4.63 5.55 -8.19
N LEU A 10 -4.74 4.66 -9.15
CA LEU A 10 -4.39 4.99 -10.53
C LEU A 10 -5.29 6.08 -11.09
N ASP A 11 -6.50 6.23 -10.56
CA ASP A 11 -7.44 7.27 -11.00
C ASP A 11 -7.30 8.57 -10.20
N GLU A 12 -6.19 8.75 -9.49
CA GLU A 12 -5.84 9.96 -8.74
C GLU A 12 -6.56 10.11 -7.41
N ARG A 13 -7.38 9.15 -7.01
CA ARG A 13 -8.03 9.22 -5.70
C ARG A 13 -7.05 8.79 -4.61
N GLU A 14 -7.14 9.45 -3.46
CA GLU A 14 -6.32 9.10 -2.31
C GLU A 14 -7.05 8.08 -1.45
N ILE A 15 -6.28 7.12 -0.93
CA ILE A 15 -6.84 6.12 -0.02
C ILE A 15 -5.89 5.97 1.16
N PHE A 16 -6.43 5.48 2.26
CA PHE A 16 -5.64 5.13 3.44
C PHE A 16 -5.75 3.64 3.68
N ILE A 17 -4.62 3.00 3.86
CA ILE A 17 -4.55 1.56 4.04
C ILE A 17 -3.82 1.27 5.35
N ASN A 18 -4.36 0.33 6.13
CA ASN A 18 -3.66 -0.14 7.32
C ASN A 18 -2.48 -0.99 6.86
N ALA A 19 -1.27 -0.48 7.07
CA ALA A 19 -0.07 -1.16 6.62
C ALA A 19 0.09 -2.54 7.24
N GLU A 20 -0.51 -2.75 8.40
CA GLU A 20 -0.40 -4.05 9.07
C GLU A 20 -1.18 -5.15 8.36
N THR A 21 -2.09 -4.78 7.46
CA THR A 21 -2.83 -5.78 6.70
C THR A 21 -2.20 -6.11 5.36
N ILE A 22 -1.11 -5.45 4.99
CA ILE A 22 -0.47 -5.68 3.70
C ILE A 22 0.29 -7.00 3.74
N VAL A 23 -0.01 -7.86 2.79
CA VAL A 23 0.66 -9.17 2.66
C VAL A 23 1.82 -9.07 1.68
N SER A 24 1.60 -8.44 0.53
CA SER A 24 2.63 -8.37 -0.48
C SER A 24 2.46 -7.12 -1.34
N LEU A 25 3.58 -6.68 -1.91
CA LEU A 25 3.65 -5.56 -2.84
C LEU A 25 4.36 -6.07 -4.09
N ASN A 26 3.76 -5.85 -5.25
CA ASN A 26 4.36 -6.27 -6.50
C ASN A 26 4.36 -5.10 -7.49
N ALA A 27 5.52 -4.83 -8.09
CA ALA A 27 5.62 -3.83 -9.14
C ALA A 27 5.01 -4.39 -10.42
N TYR A 28 4.17 -3.61 -11.08
CA TYR A 28 3.50 -4.06 -12.28
C TYR A 28 3.16 -2.86 -13.16
N ASN A 29 3.73 -2.79 -14.36
CA ASN A 29 3.45 -1.74 -15.34
C ASN A 29 3.58 -0.32 -14.77
N GLY A 30 4.62 -0.10 -13.96
CA GLY A 30 4.86 1.22 -13.39
C GLY A 30 3.99 1.56 -12.20
N ALA A 31 3.22 0.62 -11.72
CA ALA A 31 2.38 0.79 -10.54
C ALA A 31 2.73 -0.28 -9.53
N THR A 32 2.06 -0.27 -8.39
CA THR A 32 2.25 -1.29 -7.37
C THR A 32 0.93 -1.98 -7.10
N LEU A 33 0.96 -3.29 -7.12
CA LEU A 33 -0.19 -4.12 -6.79
C LEU A 33 -0.07 -4.54 -5.34
N ILE A 34 -1.04 -4.16 -4.52
CA ILE A 34 -1.03 -4.43 -3.09
C ILE A 34 -2.03 -5.51 -2.77
N THR A 35 -1.56 -6.56 -2.09
CA THR A 35 -2.43 -7.62 -1.59
C THR A 35 -2.56 -7.46 -0.08
N THR A 36 -3.78 -7.48 0.43
CA THR A 36 -4.03 -7.34 1.86
C THR A 36 -4.67 -8.62 2.41
N LEU A 37 -4.69 -8.71 3.74
CA LEU A 37 -5.20 -9.91 4.42
C LEU A 37 -6.65 -10.22 4.06
N ASN A 38 -7.45 -9.19 3.82
CA ASN A 38 -8.87 -9.37 3.55
C ASN A 38 -9.19 -9.41 2.06
N SER A 39 -8.16 -9.45 1.22
CA SER A 39 -8.34 -9.48 -0.22
C SER A 39 -8.39 -10.91 -0.72
N ASN A 40 -9.27 -11.16 -1.66
CA ASN A 40 -9.17 -12.33 -2.51
C ASN A 40 -8.26 -12.00 -3.68
N ASP A 41 -7.97 -12.99 -4.51
CA ASP A 41 -7.09 -12.78 -5.66
C ASP A 41 -7.57 -11.64 -6.55
N ASP A 42 -8.87 -11.38 -6.56
CA ASP A 42 -9.44 -10.36 -7.43
C ASP A 42 -9.51 -8.99 -6.80
N ASN A 43 -9.10 -8.84 -5.54
CA ASN A 43 -9.27 -7.61 -4.80
C ASN A 43 -7.96 -6.94 -4.48
N CYS A 44 -7.00 -7.03 -5.39
CA CYS A 44 -5.74 -6.32 -5.23
C CYS A 44 -5.93 -4.85 -5.52
N ILE A 45 -5.16 -4.01 -4.85
CA ILE A 45 -5.25 -2.56 -4.98
C ILE A 45 -4.08 -2.07 -5.81
N ASN A 46 -4.36 -1.30 -6.85
CA ASN A 46 -3.32 -0.71 -7.69
C ASN A 46 -3.10 0.75 -7.29
N VAL A 47 -1.85 1.10 -6.98
CA VAL A 47 -1.51 2.46 -6.60
C VAL A 47 -0.34 2.95 -7.43
N LYS A 48 -0.17 4.28 -7.47
CA LYS A 48 0.89 4.90 -8.26
C LYS A 48 2.25 4.85 -7.59
N GLU A 49 2.28 4.77 -6.27
CA GLU A 49 3.53 4.75 -5.53
C GLU A 49 4.31 3.48 -5.83
N THR A 50 5.64 3.60 -5.85
CA THR A 50 6.49 2.42 -6.04
C THR A 50 6.53 1.58 -4.78
N PRO A 51 6.87 0.29 -4.89
CA PRO A 51 7.00 -0.54 -3.69
C PRO A 51 8.00 0.02 -2.70
N GLU A 52 9.11 0.59 -3.18
CA GLU A 52 10.09 1.19 -2.30
C GLU A 52 9.52 2.35 -1.52
N ARG A 53 8.72 3.19 -2.15
CA ARG A 53 8.11 4.32 -1.46
C ARG A 53 7.12 3.87 -0.40
N ILE A 54 6.37 2.82 -0.71
CA ILE A 54 5.40 2.28 0.23
C ILE A 54 6.13 1.70 1.44
N LEU A 55 7.19 0.94 1.21
CA LEU A 55 7.98 0.38 2.31
C LEU A 55 8.60 1.47 3.16
N HIS A 56 9.07 2.54 2.52
CA HIS A 56 9.64 3.67 3.25
C HIS A 56 8.58 4.32 4.14
N SER A 57 7.37 4.49 3.61
CA SER A 57 6.28 5.08 4.41
C SER A 57 5.96 4.22 5.62
N ILE A 58 5.94 2.90 5.45
CA ILE A 58 5.67 2.00 6.56
C ILE A 58 6.76 2.12 7.63
N GLN A 59 8.02 2.15 7.20
CA GLN A 59 9.14 2.25 8.12
C GLN A 59 9.15 3.59 8.84
N CYS A 60 8.85 4.68 8.13
CA CYS A 60 8.79 6.00 8.74
C CYS A 60 7.66 6.06 9.76
N GLY A 61 6.53 5.44 9.46
CA GLY A 61 5.45 5.39 10.41
C GLY A 61 5.84 4.70 11.71
N LYS A 62 6.66 3.65 11.61
CA LYS A 62 7.16 2.98 12.80
C LYS A 62 8.09 3.87 13.60
N LEU A 63 8.90 4.65 12.91
CA LEU A 63 9.89 5.49 13.59
C LEU A 63 9.27 6.63 14.38
N PHE A 64 8.08 7.04 13.99
CA PHE A 64 7.42 8.17 14.63
C PHE A 64 6.49 7.77 15.77
N ARG A 65 6.49 6.52 16.15
CA ARG A 65 5.60 6.05 17.20
C ARG A 65 6.28 5.90 18.52
#